data_ac49aac6409c3be7d4653278c2529768
#
_entry.id   ac49aac6409c3be7d4653278c2529768
#
_cell.length_a   1.000
_cell.length_b   1.000
_cell.length_c   1.000
_cell.angle_alpha   90.00
_cell.angle_beta   90.00
_cell.angle_gamma   90.00
#
_symmetry.space_group_name_H-M   'P 1'
#
loop_
_entity.id
_entity.type
_entity.pdbx_description
1 polymer ?
#
loop_
_entity_poly.entity_id
_entity_poly.type
_entity_poly.pdbx_seq_one_letter_code
_entity_poly.pdbx_strand_id
1 'polypeptide(L)'
;MIDAPVTRLAPAHGEIEADVAIAAADRMAADVAVTLGSDHWTFKAPTVRDWLHYEFRADGTAWPVADPAAIAASLAKVAKAVQVDAVSAIYLKSKSGQIVGVAPSKDGRQLDAAATAAAIVNVLDGRGAGTPGAPVPAVITTLAPKLSTAEAAKHGPVMSKLGSWKTWFPVSERNFFGANIWLPAQIIDGTVLRPGQRFEWWSAIGPVTPARGFGPGGFIAGDHTEPTGALGGGMCSSSTTLFNAALRAGLQMGARSNHTYYISRYPLGLDATVSKSAGGGGQTMSFTNDMKTSIVIRSFRYRAAGKGWVRYEIWGIPDGRQVSLSRASVSNLRKATTNTVVVSTLPRGARQQTEFPSNGMDTSVTRVVRSASGSVLHRDVYRSHYVLWNGRIEVGG
;
A
#
# COMPACT_ATOMS: atom_id res chain seq x y z
N MET A 1 -73.71 -1.80 -38.49
CA MET A 1 -72.68 -1.81 -37.40
C MET A 1 -72.84 -3.12 -36.65
N ILE A 2 -71.84 -3.96 -36.65
CA ILE A 2 -71.86 -5.20 -35.86
C ILE A 2 -71.23 -4.84 -34.53
N ASP A 3 -71.99 -4.82 -33.44
CA ASP A 3 -71.49 -4.68 -32.09
C ASP A 3 -70.82 -6.00 -31.69
N ALA A 4 -69.52 -6.03 -31.75
CA ALA A 4 -68.75 -7.17 -31.23
C ALA A 4 -68.67 -7.06 -29.68
N PRO A 5 -69.07 -8.09 -28.94
CA PRO A 5 -68.95 -8.07 -27.49
C PRO A 5 -67.47 -8.05 -27.10
N VAL A 6 -67.04 -6.96 -26.47
CA VAL A 6 -65.71 -6.83 -25.94
C VAL A 6 -65.67 -7.40 -24.50
N THR A 7 -65.06 -8.53 -24.33
CA THR A 7 -64.79 -9.09 -22.99
C THR A 7 -63.56 -8.41 -22.43
N ARG A 8 -63.66 -7.69 -21.32
CA ARG A 8 -62.50 -7.21 -20.56
C ARG A 8 -61.85 -8.40 -19.88
N LEU A 9 -60.66 -8.72 -20.29
CA LEU A 9 -59.82 -9.65 -19.56
C LEU A 9 -59.18 -8.89 -18.38
N ALA A 10 -59.49 -9.30 -17.17
CA ALA A 10 -58.77 -8.82 -16.01
C ALA A 10 -57.30 -9.33 -16.05
N PRO A 11 -56.33 -8.50 -15.72
CA PRO A 11 -54.95 -8.98 -15.59
C PRO A 11 -54.87 -10.15 -14.60
N ALA A 12 -54.06 -11.15 -14.89
CA ALA A 12 -53.87 -12.34 -14.03
C ALA A 12 -53.28 -11.98 -12.65
N HIS A 13 -52.60 -10.84 -12.57
CA HIS A 13 -51.99 -10.29 -11.35
C HIS A 13 -52.38 -8.82 -11.19
N GLY A 14 -52.69 -8.38 -9.96
CA GLY A 14 -53.19 -7.05 -9.63
C GLY A 14 -52.08 -6.10 -9.14
N GLU A 15 -52.51 -4.89 -8.76
CA GLU A 15 -51.62 -3.84 -8.23
C GLU A 15 -50.85 -4.29 -6.95
N ILE A 16 -51.47 -5.13 -6.11
CA ILE A 16 -50.89 -5.61 -4.84
C ILE A 16 -49.63 -6.45 -5.08
N GLU A 17 -49.65 -7.34 -6.09
CA GLU A 17 -48.48 -8.17 -6.43
C GLU A 17 -47.37 -7.32 -7.03
N ALA A 18 -47.70 -6.30 -7.82
CA ALA A 18 -46.76 -5.33 -8.35
C ALA A 18 -46.09 -4.52 -7.22
N ASP A 19 -46.86 -4.03 -6.24
CA ASP A 19 -46.36 -3.29 -5.09
C ASP A 19 -45.39 -4.14 -4.22
N VAL A 20 -45.69 -5.42 -4.05
CA VAL A 20 -44.80 -6.36 -3.32
C VAL A 20 -43.47 -6.52 -4.05
N ALA A 21 -43.47 -6.63 -5.37
CA ALA A 21 -42.27 -6.75 -6.19
C ALA A 21 -41.45 -5.44 -6.18
N ILE A 22 -42.11 -4.29 -6.26
CA ILE A 22 -41.45 -2.97 -6.16
C ILE A 22 -40.80 -2.79 -4.79
N ALA A 23 -41.53 -3.09 -3.71
CA ALA A 23 -40.99 -3.02 -2.36
C ALA A 23 -39.79 -3.97 -2.14
N ALA A 24 -39.80 -5.15 -2.76
CA ALA A 24 -38.67 -6.05 -2.76
C ALA A 24 -37.47 -5.45 -3.50
N ALA A 25 -37.67 -4.87 -4.69
CA ALA A 25 -36.60 -4.21 -5.44
C ALA A 25 -36.01 -3.01 -4.71
N ASP A 26 -36.81 -2.21 -4.01
CA ASP A 26 -36.33 -1.10 -3.19
C ASP A 26 -35.48 -1.56 -2.01
N ARG A 27 -35.83 -2.68 -1.37
CA ARG A 27 -34.99 -3.29 -0.32
C ARG A 27 -33.68 -3.83 -0.90
N MET A 28 -33.71 -4.46 -2.09
CA MET A 28 -32.52 -4.96 -2.78
C MET A 28 -31.58 -3.82 -3.17
N ALA A 29 -32.12 -2.69 -3.63
CA ALA A 29 -31.38 -1.55 -4.18
C ALA A 29 -30.61 -0.71 -3.13
N ALA A 30 -30.54 -1.11 -1.86
CA ALA A 30 -29.75 -0.42 -0.85
C ALA A 30 -28.24 -0.59 -1.11
N ASP A 31 -27.41 0.35 -0.58
CA ASP A 31 -25.95 0.30 -0.71
C ASP A 31 -25.39 -1.09 -0.40
N VAL A 32 -24.44 -1.55 -1.24
CA VAL A 32 -23.72 -2.82 -1.03
C VAL A 32 -22.25 -2.52 -0.73
N ALA A 33 -21.74 -3.04 0.37
CA ALA A 33 -20.32 -2.96 0.72
C ALA A 33 -19.62 -4.28 0.40
N VAL A 34 -18.51 -4.21 -0.33
CA VAL A 34 -17.58 -5.33 -0.55
C VAL A 34 -16.34 -5.09 0.30
N THR A 35 -15.85 -6.10 1.01
CA THR A 35 -14.74 -5.97 1.98
C THR A 35 -13.61 -6.93 1.71
N LEU A 36 -12.37 -6.52 2.02
CA LEU A 36 -11.19 -7.39 2.01
C LEU A 36 -10.23 -6.93 3.12
N GLY A 37 -10.23 -7.64 4.23
CA GLY A 37 -9.51 -7.21 5.43
C GLY A 37 -10.01 -5.85 5.91
N SER A 38 -9.14 -4.84 5.89
CA SER A 38 -9.50 -3.44 6.24
C SER A 38 -9.97 -2.61 5.06
N ASP A 39 -9.88 -3.13 3.85
CA ASP A 39 -10.33 -2.43 2.64
C ASP A 39 -11.83 -2.64 2.43
N HIS A 40 -12.52 -1.61 1.96
CA HIS A 40 -13.94 -1.67 1.64
C HIS A 40 -14.26 -0.81 0.42
N TRP A 41 -15.24 -1.27 -0.35
CA TRP A 41 -15.78 -0.57 -1.52
C TRP A 41 -17.30 -0.58 -1.42
N THR A 42 -17.91 0.58 -1.59
CA THR A 42 -19.36 0.72 -1.49
C THR A 42 -19.94 1.00 -2.87
N PHE A 43 -20.86 0.16 -3.30
CA PHE A 43 -21.72 0.38 -4.44
C PHE A 43 -23.00 1.05 -3.95
N LYS A 44 -23.26 2.23 -4.46
CA LYS A 44 -24.42 3.05 -4.05
C LYS A 44 -25.73 2.51 -4.62
N ALA A 45 -26.82 2.79 -3.96
CA ALA A 45 -28.16 2.35 -4.33
C ALA A 45 -28.51 2.53 -5.81
N PRO A 46 -28.18 3.65 -6.50
CA PRO A 46 -28.43 3.76 -7.95
C PRO A 46 -27.71 2.67 -8.76
N THR A 47 -26.43 2.42 -8.48
CA THR A 47 -25.65 1.36 -9.16
C THR A 47 -26.23 -0.02 -8.85
N VAL A 48 -26.66 -0.27 -7.61
CA VAL A 48 -27.27 -1.55 -7.24
C VAL A 48 -28.62 -1.73 -7.96
N ARG A 49 -29.36 -0.65 -8.15
CA ARG A 49 -30.63 -0.67 -8.93
C ARG A 49 -30.39 -1.05 -10.38
N ASP A 50 -29.30 -0.62 -11.01
CA ASP A 50 -28.92 -0.96 -12.38
C ASP A 50 -28.58 -2.46 -12.55
N TRP A 51 -28.34 -3.18 -11.47
CA TRP A 51 -28.14 -4.63 -11.50
C TRP A 51 -29.43 -5.44 -11.50
N LEU A 52 -30.58 -4.81 -11.21
CA LEU A 52 -31.85 -5.49 -11.02
C LEU A 52 -32.70 -5.44 -12.32
N HIS A 53 -33.34 -6.56 -12.58
CA HIS A 53 -34.40 -6.67 -13.58
C HIS A 53 -35.54 -7.53 -13.03
N TYR A 54 -36.68 -7.57 -13.72
CA TYR A 54 -37.79 -8.37 -13.27
C TYR A 54 -37.93 -9.64 -14.13
N GLU A 55 -38.11 -10.76 -13.45
CA GLU A 55 -38.45 -12.04 -14.06
C GLU A 55 -39.80 -12.54 -13.57
N PHE A 56 -40.51 -13.31 -14.40
CA PHE A 56 -41.75 -13.93 -14.00
C PHE A 56 -41.48 -15.28 -13.34
N ARG A 57 -42.03 -15.45 -12.16
CA ARG A 57 -42.05 -16.71 -11.43
C ARG A 57 -43.03 -17.71 -12.05
N ALA A 58 -42.98 -18.97 -11.63
CA ALA A 58 -43.89 -20.02 -12.14
C ALA A 58 -45.36 -19.75 -11.89
N ASP A 59 -45.69 -18.95 -10.88
CA ASP A 59 -47.05 -18.49 -10.56
C ASP A 59 -47.46 -17.27 -11.39
N GLY A 60 -46.57 -16.78 -12.25
CA GLY A 60 -46.81 -15.61 -13.12
C GLY A 60 -46.55 -14.26 -12.46
N THR A 61 -46.13 -14.21 -11.17
CA THR A 61 -45.81 -12.96 -10.49
C THR A 61 -44.43 -12.45 -10.95
N ALA A 62 -44.31 -11.13 -11.18
CA ALA A 62 -43.02 -10.50 -11.43
C ALA A 62 -42.22 -10.41 -10.13
N TRP A 63 -40.91 -10.70 -10.21
CA TRP A 63 -40.02 -10.59 -9.05
C TRP A 63 -38.67 -9.99 -9.46
N PRO A 64 -38.08 -9.07 -8.64
CA PRO A 64 -36.76 -8.52 -8.93
C PRO A 64 -35.68 -9.58 -8.78
N VAL A 65 -34.80 -9.65 -9.77
CA VAL A 65 -33.64 -10.56 -9.82
C VAL A 65 -32.38 -9.75 -10.11
N ALA A 66 -31.29 -10.10 -9.46
CA ALA A 66 -30.01 -9.45 -9.69
C ALA A 66 -29.24 -10.13 -10.82
N ASP A 67 -28.68 -9.35 -11.76
CA ASP A 67 -27.84 -9.85 -12.85
C ASP A 67 -26.40 -10.05 -12.38
N PRO A 68 -25.92 -11.30 -12.24
CA PRO A 68 -24.54 -11.57 -11.82
C PRO A 68 -23.48 -11.01 -12.79
N ALA A 69 -23.80 -10.89 -14.08
CA ALA A 69 -22.86 -10.39 -15.09
C ALA A 69 -22.71 -8.86 -14.95
N ALA A 70 -23.77 -8.11 -14.73
CA ALA A 70 -23.74 -6.67 -14.47
C ALA A 70 -22.97 -6.37 -13.17
N ILE A 71 -23.20 -7.18 -12.12
CA ILE A 71 -22.46 -7.07 -10.85
C ILE A 71 -20.96 -7.32 -11.09
N ALA A 72 -20.59 -8.44 -11.75
CA ALA A 72 -19.19 -8.78 -12.03
C ALA A 72 -18.48 -7.67 -12.83
N ALA A 73 -19.15 -7.08 -13.83
CA ALA A 73 -18.62 -5.95 -14.59
C ALA A 73 -18.36 -4.72 -13.70
N SER A 74 -19.24 -4.44 -12.74
CA SER A 74 -19.11 -3.33 -11.79
C SER A 74 -17.94 -3.53 -10.82
N LEU A 75 -17.50 -4.76 -10.58
CA LEU A 75 -16.36 -5.09 -9.70
C LEU A 75 -14.98 -4.76 -10.31
N ALA A 76 -14.89 -4.22 -11.54
CA ALA A 76 -13.60 -3.96 -12.20
C ALA A 76 -12.66 -3.06 -11.38
N LYS A 77 -13.17 -2.05 -10.66
CA LYS A 77 -12.36 -1.19 -9.78
C LYS A 77 -11.85 -1.97 -8.56
N VAL A 78 -12.66 -2.85 -7.99
CA VAL A 78 -12.28 -3.73 -6.88
C VAL A 78 -11.21 -4.71 -7.36
N ALA A 79 -11.42 -5.36 -8.51
CA ALA A 79 -10.46 -6.27 -9.12
C ALA A 79 -9.09 -5.62 -9.30
N LYS A 80 -9.05 -4.40 -9.86
CA LYS A 80 -7.80 -3.64 -10.02
C LYS A 80 -7.14 -3.30 -8.68
N ALA A 81 -7.91 -2.99 -7.65
CA ALA A 81 -7.38 -2.62 -6.33
C ALA A 81 -6.80 -3.81 -5.58
N VAL A 82 -7.33 -5.02 -5.76
CA VAL A 82 -6.88 -6.23 -5.06
C VAL A 82 -5.84 -7.03 -5.84
N GLN A 83 -5.66 -6.72 -7.13
CA GLN A 83 -4.72 -7.42 -8.00
C GLN A 83 -3.29 -7.32 -7.46
N VAL A 84 -2.64 -8.47 -7.33
CA VAL A 84 -1.21 -8.60 -7.06
C VAL A 84 -0.67 -9.69 -7.97
N ASP A 85 0.30 -9.33 -8.80
CA ASP A 85 0.92 -10.31 -9.69
C ASP A 85 1.81 -11.27 -8.92
N ALA A 86 1.82 -12.54 -9.34
CA ALA A 86 2.74 -13.53 -8.82
C ALA A 86 4.17 -13.23 -9.28
N VAL A 87 5.14 -13.39 -8.39
CA VAL A 87 6.57 -13.22 -8.69
C VAL A 87 7.24 -14.57 -8.64
N SER A 88 7.78 -15.02 -9.78
CA SER A 88 8.53 -16.28 -9.85
C SER A 88 9.83 -16.22 -9.06
N ALA A 89 10.29 -17.35 -8.56
CA ALA A 89 11.64 -17.52 -8.06
C ALA A 89 12.65 -17.24 -9.18
N ILE A 90 13.84 -16.75 -8.82
CA ILE A 90 14.90 -16.39 -9.76
C ILE A 90 16.18 -17.11 -9.35
N TYR A 91 16.79 -17.84 -10.28
CA TYR A 91 18.12 -18.37 -10.09
C TYR A 91 19.15 -17.24 -10.17
N LEU A 92 19.95 -17.09 -9.13
CA LEU A 92 21.03 -16.13 -9.08
C LEU A 92 22.30 -16.78 -9.60
N LYS A 93 22.97 -16.09 -10.53
CA LYS A 93 24.18 -16.57 -11.17
C LYS A 93 25.39 -15.74 -10.75
N SER A 94 26.50 -16.42 -10.47
CA SER A 94 27.84 -15.78 -10.35
C SER A 94 28.28 -15.21 -11.70
N LYS A 95 29.41 -14.50 -11.71
CA LYS A 95 30.05 -14.03 -12.97
C LYS A 95 30.43 -15.19 -13.89
N SER A 96 30.71 -16.37 -13.36
CA SER A 96 31.00 -17.59 -14.14
C SER A 96 29.76 -18.35 -14.62
N GLY A 97 28.55 -17.85 -14.32
CA GLY A 97 27.28 -18.46 -14.71
C GLY A 97 26.77 -19.58 -13.80
N GLN A 98 27.52 -19.90 -12.73
CA GLN A 98 27.08 -20.89 -11.73
C GLN A 98 25.89 -20.35 -10.93
N ILE A 99 24.92 -21.22 -10.61
CA ILE A 99 23.82 -20.88 -9.71
C ILE A 99 24.38 -20.76 -8.29
N VAL A 100 24.24 -19.59 -7.72
CA VAL A 100 24.78 -19.26 -6.36
C VAL A 100 23.67 -19.04 -5.35
N GLY A 101 22.40 -19.12 -5.76
CA GLY A 101 21.26 -18.97 -4.87
C GLY A 101 19.94 -18.93 -5.62
N VAL A 102 18.85 -18.86 -4.87
CA VAL A 102 17.48 -18.70 -5.36
C VAL A 102 16.83 -17.53 -4.64
N ALA A 103 16.37 -16.54 -5.41
CA ALA A 103 15.47 -15.53 -4.89
C ALA A 103 14.07 -16.14 -4.74
N PRO A 104 13.40 -16.01 -3.59
CA PRO A 104 12.12 -16.64 -3.36
C PRO A 104 11.01 -16.09 -4.24
N SER A 105 10.10 -16.98 -4.65
CA SER A 105 8.85 -16.65 -5.30
C SER A 105 7.87 -15.98 -4.33
N LYS A 106 6.85 -15.37 -4.91
CA LYS A 106 5.74 -14.78 -4.18
C LYS A 106 4.45 -15.07 -4.93
N ASP A 107 3.46 -15.59 -4.23
CA ASP A 107 2.14 -15.75 -4.78
C ASP A 107 1.50 -14.38 -5.06
N GLY A 108 0.79 -14.32 -6.18
CA GLY A 108 -0.11 -13.23 -6.50
C GLY A 108 -1.52 -13.49 -5.99
N ARG A 109 -2.41 -12.58 -6.25
CA ARG A 109 -3.84 -12.72 -5.98
C ARG A 109 -4.65 -11.90 -6.97
N GLN A 110 -5.87 -12.37 -7.23
CA GLN A 110 -6.84 -11.62 -8.02
C GLN A 110 -8.24 -11.80 -7.43
N LEU A 111 -9.13 -10.87 -7.74
CA LEU A 111 -10.53 -11.01 -7.40
C LEU A 111 -11.14 -12.13 -8.26
N ASP A 112 -11.86 -13.04 -7.62
CA ASP A 112 -12.85 -13.87 -8.30
C ASP A 112 -14.14 -13.06 -8.43
N ALA A 113 -14.27 -12.36 -9.56
CA ALA A 113 -15.41 -11.48 -9.79
C ALA A 113 -16.73 -12.27 -9.87
N ALA A 114 -16.70 -13.48 -10.42
CA ALA A 114 -17.90 -14.31 -10.54
C ALA A 114 -18.37 -14.81 -9.17
N ALA A 115 -17.46 -15.34 -8.36
CA ALA A 115 -17.79 -15.80 -7.00
C ALA A 115 -18.20 -14.63 -6.08
N THR A 116 -17.55 -13.46 -6.24
CA THR A 116 -17.93 -12.26 -5.48
C THR A 116 -19.30 -11.74 -5.91
N ALA A 117 -19.62 -11.75 -7.22
CA ALA A 117 -20.93 -11.38 -7.74
C ALA A 117 -22.01 -12.33 -7.21
N ALA A 118 -21.77 -13.64 -7.22
CA ALA A 118 -22.70 -14.61 -6.65
C ALA A 118 -22.96 -14.37 -5.15
N ALA A 119 -21.93 -14.01 -4.39
CA ALA A 119 -22.10 -13.65 -2.98
C ALA A 119 -22.95 -12.36 -2.81
N ILE A 120 -22.79 -11.38 -3.71
CA ILE A 120 -23.62 -10.17 -3.73
C ILE A 120 -25.07 -10.54 -4.05
N VAL A 121 -25.34 -11.36 -5.08
CA VAL A 121 -26.68 -11.85 -5.43
C VAL A 121 -27.38 -12.45 -4.20
N ASN A 122 -26.70 -13.33 -3.47
CA ASN A 122 -27.29 -13.95 -2.26
C ASN A 122 -27.70 -12.91 -1.20
N VAL A 123 -26.92 -11.84 -1.04
CA VAL A 123 -27.26 -10.74 -0.12
C VAL A 123 -28.47 -9.96 -0.63
N LEU A 124 -28.53 -9.68 -1.94
CA LEU A 124 -29.66 -8.96 -2.55
C LEU A 124 -30.94 -9.78 -2.45
N ASP A 125 -30.89 -11.08 -2.74
CA ASP A 125 -32.04 -11.99 -2.61
C ASP A 125 -32.55 -12.05 -1.18
N GLY A 126 -31.64 -12.14 -0.20
CA GLY A 126 -31.98 -12.06 1.21
C GLY A 126 -32.71 -10.75 1.57
N ARG A 127 -32.21 -9.61 1.05
CA ARG A 127 -32.86 -8.29 1.23
C ARG A 127 -34.26 -8.26 0.62
N GLY A 128 -34.43 -8.79 -0.59
CA GLY A 128 -35.72 -8.92 -1.24
C GLY A 128 -36.72 -9.67 -0.38
N ALA A 129 -36.26 -10.74 0.30
CA ALA A 129 -37.01 -11.52 1.25
C ALA A 129 -37.17 -10.89 2.64
N GLY A 130 -36.60 -9.69 2.89
CA GLY A 130 -36.70 -8.97 4.16
C GLY A 130 -35.56 -9.20 5.16
N THR A 131 -34.51 -9.91 4.77
CA THR A 131 -33.32 -10.10 5.62
C THR A 131 -32.39 -8.89 5.52
N PRO A 132 -31.87 -8.31 6.62
CA PRO A 132 -30.89 -7.26 6.55
C PRO A 132 -29.63 -7.70 5.80
N GLY A 133 -29.11 -6.84 4.89
CA GLY A 133 -27.89 -7.14 4.17
C GLY A 133 -26.63 -6.92 4.99
N ALA A 134 -25.67 -7.84 4.91
CA ALA A 134 -24.33 -7.72 5.49
C ALA A 134 -23.30 -7.30 4.43
N PRO A 135 -22.14 -6.72 4.82
CA PRO A 135 -21.02 -6.55 3.92
C PRO A 135 -20.58 -7.89 3.30
N VAL A 136 -20.26 -7.87 2.02
CA VAL A 136 -19.87 -9.06 1.25
C VAL A 136 -18.35 -9.18 1.24
N PRO A 137 -17.75 -10.25 1.76
CA PRO A 137 -16.32 -10.49 1.59
C PRO A 137 -15.97 -10.69 0.11
N ALA A 138 -14.94 -9.99 -0.38
CA ALA A 138 -14.40 -10.22 -1.71
C ALA A 138 -13.77 -11.63 -1.78
N VAL A 139 -14.15 -12.42 -2.75
CA VAL A 139 -13.56 -13.73 -2.98
C VAL A 139 -12.26 -13.57 -3.76
N ILE A 140 -11.18 -14.11 -3.21
CA ILE A 140 -9.82 -13.97 -3.77
C ILE A 140 -9.31 -15.32 -4.26
N THR A 141 -8.80 -15.34 -5.49
CA THR A 141 -8.04 -16.46 -6.04
C THR A 141 -6.54 -16.19 -5.93
N THR A 142 -5.80 -17.16 -5.40
CA THR A 142 -4.33 -17.10 -5.37
C THR A 142 -3.76 -17.39 -6.76
N LEU A 143 -2.83 -16.54 -7.20
CA LEU A 143 -2.06 -16.74 -8.44
C LEU A 143 -0.70 -17.35 -8.10
N ALA A 144 -0.49 -18.62 -8.48
CA ALA A 144 0.79 -19.28 -8.29
C ALA A 144 1.86 -18.67 -9.21
N PRO A 145 3.12 -18.54 -8.77
CA PRO A 145 4.24 -18.12 -9.61
C PRO A 145 4.58 -19.23 -10.62
N LYS A 146 5.09 -18.84 -11.79
CA LYS A 146 5.54 -19.81 -12.84
C LYS A 146 6.69 -20.72 -12.38
N LEU A 147 7.50 -20.27 -11.43
CA LEU A 147 8.56 -21.01 -10.77
C LEU A 147 8.47 -20.74 -9.26
N SER A 148 8.12 -21.75 -8.49
CA SER A 148 8.07 -21.65 -7.03
C SER A 148 9.47 -21.70 -6.41
N THR A 149 9.62 -21.18 -5.20
CA THR A 149 10.88 -21.32 -4.44
C THR A 149 11.25 -22.78 -4.22
N ALA A 150 10.26 -23.62 -3.93
CA ALA A 150 10.48 -25.04 -3.70
C ALA A 150 11.03 -25.77 -4.93
N GLU A 151 10.52 -25.46 -6.12
CA GLU A 151 11.04 -26.00 -7.38
C GLU A 151 12.43 -25.46 -7.69
N ALA A 152 12.66 -24.15 -7.52
CA ALA A 152 13.97 -23.55 -7.74
C ALA A 152 15.03 -24.09 -6.76
N ALA A 153 14.68 -24.33 -5.51
CA ALA A 153 15.59 -24.82 -4.47
C ALA A 153 16.10 -26.25 -4.74
N LYS A 154 15.39 -27.06 -5.53
CA LYS A 154 15.87 -28.38 -5.96
C LYS A 154 17.13 -28.30 -6.82
N HIS A 155 17.43 -27.14 -7.41
CA HIS A 155 18.46 -26.95 -8.42
C HIS A 155 19.54 -25.93 -8.04
N GLY A 156 19.53 -25.38 -6.84
CA GLY A 156 20.52 -24.41 -6.41
C GLY A 156 20.53 -24.13 -4.90
N PRO A 157 21.60 -23.51 -4.39
CA PRO A 157 21.68 -23.13 -2.98
C PRO A 157 20.58 -22.09 -2.65
N VAL A 158 19.92 -22.30 -1.51
CA VAL A 158 18.86 -21.40 -1.04
C VAL A 158 19.48 -20.19 -0.37
N MET A 159 19.02 -18.99 -0.76
CA MET A 159 19.38 -17.76 -0.08
C MET A 159 18.66 -17.65 1.28
N SER A 160 19.26 -16.94 2.21
CA SER A 160 18.61 -16.56 3.45
C SER A 160 18.46 -15.05 3.57
N LYS A 161 17.60 -14.62 4.50
CA LYS A 161 17.37 -13.22 4.78
C LYS A 161 18.57 -12.65 5.57
N LEU A 162 19.30 -11.72 4.95
CA LEU A 162 20.47 -11.05 5.54
C LEU A 162 20.08 -9.87 6.42
N GLY A 163 19.01 -9.14 6.02
CA GLY A 163 18.54 -7.98 6.76
C GLY A 163 17.10 -7.63 6.38
N SER A 164 16.40 -6.98 7.27
CA SER A 164 15.03 -6.51 7.02
C SER A 164 14.68 -5.31 7.88
N TRP A 165 13.72 -4.53 7.38
CA TRP A 165 13.07 -3.47 8.14
C TRP A 165 11.64 -3.28 7.68
N LYS A 166 10.77 -2.78 8.57
CA LYS A 166 9.38 -2.43 8.25
C LYS A 166 9.04 -1.07 8.86
N THR A 167 8.24 -0.30 8.14
CA THR A 167 7.72 0.98 8.60
C THR A 167 6.21 1.01 8.42
N TRP A 168 5.51 1.50 9.43
CA TRP A 168 4.08 1.79 9.32
C TRP A 168 3.86 3.23 8.89
N PHE A 169 2.68 3.51 8.33
CA PHE A 169 2.26 4.88 7.99
C PHE A 169 0.73 5.00 8.05
N PRO A 170 0.20 6.19 8.37
CA PRO A 170 -1.22 6.46 8.21
C PRO A 170 -1.55 6.52 6.72
N VAL A 171 -2.60 5.82 6.30
CA VAL A 171 -3.08 5.87 4.91
C VAL A 171 -3.95 7.11 4.77
N SER A 172 -3.48 8.11 4.04
CA SER A 172 -4.13 9.42 3.90
C SER A 172 -3.72 10.12 2.60
N GLU A 173 -4.28 11.27 2.33
CA GLU A 173 -3.87 12.14 1.22
C GLU A 173 -2.37 12.42 1.21
N ARG A 174 -1.75 12.61 2.38
CA ARG A 174 -0.30 12.86 2.54
C ARG A 174 0.61 11.83 1.86
N ASN A 175 0.09 10.67 1.49
CA ASN A 175 0.83 9.64 0.76
C ASN A 175 0.01 9.04 -0.41
N PHE A 176 -0.92 9.83 -0.92
CA PHE A 176 -1.85 9.43 -1.96
C PHE A 176 -2.50 8.08 -1.62
N PHE A 177 -3.08 8.01 -0.41
CA PHE A 177 -3.74 6.82 0.16
C PHE A 177 -2.86 5.55 0.14
N GLY A 178 -1.56 5.75 0.34
CA GLY A 178 -0.55 4.68 0.39
C GLY A 178 0.14 4.40 -0.94
N ALA A 179 -0.39 4.84 -2.06
CA ALA A 179 0.16 4.54 -3.38
C ALA A 179 1.62 5.02 -3.53
N ASN A 180 1.92 6.24 -3.10
CA ASN A 180 3.28 6.81 -3.21
C ASN A 180 4.34 6.07 -2.35
N ILE A 181 3.92 5.24 -1.40
CA ILE A 181 4.82 4.42 -0.58
C ILE A 181 4.91 3.00 -1.12
N TRP A 182 3.77 2.43 -1.53
CA TRP A 182 3.71 1.05 -2.00
C TRP A 182 4.21 0.87 -3.43
N LEU A 183 4.01 1.86 -4.30
CA LEU A 183 4.45 1.78 -5.68
C LEU A 183 5.98 1.70 -5.82
N PRO A 184 6.80 2.52 -5.14
CA PRO A 184 8.24 2.30 -5.08
C PRO A 184 8.62 0.90 -4.60
N ALA A 185 7.93 0.40 -3.57
CA ALA A 185 8.18 -0.95 -3.08
C ALA A 185 7.85 -2.03 -4.12
N GLN A 186 6.80 -1.82 -4.91
CA GLN A 186 6.44 -2.72 -6.02
C GLN A 186 7.49 -2.72 -7.13
N ILE A 187 7.97 -1.55 -7.50
CA ILE A 187 8.96 -1.38 -8.56
C ILE A 187 10.29 -2.06 -8.18
N ILE A 188 10.71 -1.91 -6.92
CA ILE A 188 11.99 -2.44 -6.41
C ILE A 188 11.92 -3.95 -6.12
N ASP A 189 10.73 -4.52 -5.88
CA ASP A 189 10.59 -5.95 -5.53
C ASP A 189 11.20 -6.85 -6.61
N GLY A 190 12.08 -7.77 -6.20
CA GLY A 190 12.78 -8.68 -7.09
C GLY A 190 14.06 -8.10 -7.73
N THR A 191 14.46 -6.88 -7.41
CA THR A 191 15.72 -6.31 -7.90
C THR A 191 16.90 -7.17 -7.44
N VAL A 192 17.72 -7.60 -8.39
CA VAL A 192 18.95 -8.35 -8.17
C VAL A 192 20.14 -7.42 -8.32
N LEU A 193 20.99 -7.38 -7.30
CA LEU A 193 22.28 -6.67 -7.37
C LEU A 193 23.42 -7.69 -7.37
N ARG A 194 24.22 -7.68 -8.41
CA ARG A 194 25.45 -8.48 -8.52
C ARG A 194 26.53 -7.94 -7.61
N PRO A 195 27.58 -8.72 -7.31
CA PRO A 195 28.76 -8.22 -6.61
C PRO A 195 29.29 -6.92 -7.24
N GLY A 196 29.53 -5.91 -6.41
CA GLY A 196 29.97 -4.58 -6.80
C GLY A 196 28.89 -3.68 -7.40
N GLN A 197 27.68 -4.17 -7.65
CA GLN A 197 26.61 -3.36 -8.22
C GLN A 197 25.99 -2.44 -7.18
N ARG A 198 25.81 -1.17 -7.56
CA ARG A 198 25.19 -0.13 -6.73
C ARG A 198 23.70 -0.06 -6.99
N PHE A 199 22.90 0.01 -5.91
CA PHE A 199 21.54 0.48 -5.92
C PHE A 199 21.52 2.00 -5.76
N GLU A 200 20.76 2.68 -6.60
CA GLU A 200 20.49 4.10 -6.48
C GLU A 200 18.97 4.33 -6.62
N TRP A 201 18.40 5.08 -5.68
CA TRP A 201 16.95 5.20 -5.54
C TRP A 201 16.25 5.69 -6.82
N TRP A 202 16.72 6.81 -7.37
CA TRP A 202 16.03 7.42 -8.50
C TRP A 202 16.20 6.63 -9.80
N SER A 203 17.34 6.00 -9.98
CA SER A 203 17.57 5.07 -11.09
C SER A 203 16.66 3.85 -11.02
N ALA A 204 16.43 3.33 -9.80
CA ALA A 204 15.56 2.17 -9.59
C ALA A 204 14.06 2.51 -9.77
N ILE A 205 13.62 3.66 -9.25
CA ILE A 205 12.22 4.10 -9.32
C ILE A 205 11.87 4.60 -10.72
N GLY A 206 12.80 5.28 -11.38
CA GLY A 206 12.56 5.93 -12.68
C GLY A 206 11.63 7.16 -12.57
N PRO A 207 10.95 7.53 -13.65
CA PRO A 207 10.08 8.71 -13.66
C PRO A 207 8.92 8.60 -12.69
N VAL A 208 8.69 9.64 -11.88
CA VAL A 208 7.53 9.78 -11.00
C VAL A 208 6.45 10.53 -11.78
N THR A 209 5.43 9.80 -12.24
CA THR A 209 4.36 10.39 -13.07
C THR A 209 3.00 9.82 -12.68
N PRO A 210 1.90 10.56 -12.91
CA PRO A 210 0.55 10.06 -12.68
C PRO A 210 0.21 8.81 -13.50
N ALA A 211 0.71 8.72 -14.73
CA ALA A 211 0.51 7.55 -15.60
C ALA A 211 1.09 6.26 -15.01
N ARG A 212 2.07 6.36 -14.11
CA ARG A 212 2.65 5.23 -13.38
C ARG A 212 1.98 4.99 -12.02
N GLY A 213 0.92 5.74 -11.69
CA GLY A 213 0.16 5.58 -10.45
C GLY A 213 0.65 6.44 -9.28
N PHE A 214 1.62 7.33 -9.48
CA PHE A 214 1.98 8.31 -8.46
C PHE A 214 0.95 9.44 -8.43
N GLY A 215 0.69 9.97 -7.25
CA GLY A 215 -0.24 11.09 -7.08
C GLY A 215 0.31 12.18 -6.18
N PRO A 216 -0.45 13.27 -6.04
CA PRO A 216 -0.09 14.36 -5.14
C PRO A 216 -0.08 13.84 -3.69
N GLY A 217 0.91 14.27 -2.91
CA GLY A 217 1.04 13.92 -1.50
C GLY A 217 1.74 15.02 -0.73
N GLY A 218 1.88 14.84 0.58
CA GLY A 218 2.42 15.84 1.49
C GLY A 218 3.93 16.01 1.35
N PHE A 219 4.37 17.24 1.59
CA PHE A 219 5.79 17.62 1.59
C PHE A 219 6.06 18.68 2.65
N ILE A 220 7.34 18.89 2.93
CA ILE A 220 7.80 19.95 3.83
C ILE A 220 8.06 21.19 2.98
N ALA A 221 7.37 22.29 3.26
CA ALA A 221 7.48 23.58 2.60
C ALA A 221 8.04 24.60 3.58
N GLY A 222 9.36 24.83 3.54
CA GLY A 222 10.01 25.76 4.48
C GLY A 222 9.79 25.38 5.94
N ASP A 223 8.94 26.12 6.64
CA ASP A 223 8.66 25.99 8.07
C ASP A 223 7.32 25.31 8.40
N HIS A 224 6.60 24.79 7.40
CA HIS A 224 5.34 24.09 7.57
C HIS A 224 5.24 22.84 6.68
N THR A 225 4.20 22.04 6.89
CA THR A 225 3.91 20.86 6.08
C THR A 225 2.68 21.10 5.22
N GLU A 226 2.81 20.87 3.92
CA GLU A 226 1.67 20.79 3.02
C GLU A 226 1.09 19.37 3.00
N PRO A 227 -0.22 19.19 3.17
CA PRO A 227 -0.82 17.85 3.20
C PRO A 227 -0.84 17.16 1.84
N THR A 228 -0.81 17.93 0.75
CA THR A 228 -0.85 17.46 -0.63
C THR A 228 -0.11 18.44 -1.54
N GLY A 229 0.09 18.08 -2.81
CA GLY A 229 0.67 18.97 -3.84
C GLY A 229 1.97 18.45 -4.45
N ALA A 230 2.82 17.77 -3.71
CA ALA A 230 4.03 17.17 -4.28
C ALA A 230 3.75 15.82 -4.92
N LEU A 231 4.01 15.67 -6.21
CA LEU A 231 3.89 14.38 -6.90
C LEU A 231 4.86 13.37 -6.28
N GLY A 232 4.32 12.25 -5.79
CA GLY A 232 5.10 11.25 -5.07
C GLY A 232 5.32 11.57 -3.59
N GLY A 233 4.67 12.60 -3.02
CA GLY A 233 4.77 12.94 -1.61
C GLY A 233 4.50 11.74 -0.70
N GLY A 234 5.35 11.57 0.34
CA GLY A 234 5.29 10.43 1.26
C GLY A 234 6.23 9.26 0.94
N MET A 235 6.84 9.18 -0.27
CA MET A 235 7.69 8.04 -0.66
C MET A 235 8.94 7.84 0.22
N CYS A 236 9.34 8.83 1.01
CA CYS A 236 10.43 8.71 1.97
C CYS A 236 10.22 7.57 2.99
N SER A 237 8.97 7.15 3.25
CA SER A 237 8.71 5.97 4.08
C SER A 237 9.25 4.69 3.45
N SER A 238 9.18 4.58 2.13
CA SER A 238 9.72 3.45 1.39
C SER A 238 11.26 3.49 1.35
N SER A 239 11.87 4.65 1.05
CA SER A 239 13.34 4.79 1.02
C SER A 239 13.97 4.56 2.38
N THR A 240 13.42 5.13 3.46
CA THR A 240 13.88 4.89 4.85
C THR A 240 13.80 3.42 5.21
N THR A 241 12.75 2.72 4.77
CA THR A 241 12.59 1.29 5.07
C THR A 241 13.65 0.45 4.35
N LEU A 242 13.87 0.71 3.06
CA LEU A 242 14.90 0.01 2.29
C LEU A 242 16.31 0.32 2.80
N PHE A 243 16.61 1.59 3.11
CA PHE A 243 17.86 2.00 3.72
C PHE A 243 18.15 1.16 4.98
N ASN A 244 17.18 1.05 5.87
CA ASN A 244 17.33 0.29 7.11
C ASN A 244 17.44 -1.22 6.89
N ALA A 245 16.82 -1.77 5.85
CA ALA A 245 17.00 -3.18 5.50
C ALA A 245 18.42 -3.46 4.98
N ALA A 246 18.93 -2.63 4.06
CA ALA A 246 20.29 -2.72 3.51
C ALA A 246 21.37 -2.50 4.59
N LEU A 247 21.16 -1.51 5.45
CA LEU A 247 22.05 -1.19 6.58
C LEU A 247 22.21 -2.39 7.51
N ARG A 248 21.09 -3.10 7.82
CA ARG A 248 21.09 -4.28 8.70
C ARG A 248 21.56 -5.56 8.00
N ALA A 249 21.53 -5.59 6.68
CA ALA A 249 22.18 -6.66 5.91
C ALA A 249 23.71 -6.54 5.89
N GLY A 250 24.27 -5.44 6.40
CA GLY A 250 25.71 -5.21 6.44
C GLY A 250 26.32 -4.76 5.11
N LEU A 251 25.51 -4.26 4.17
CA LEU A 251 25.99 -3.78 2.85
C LEU A 251 26.76 -2.47 2.98
N GLN A 252 27.57 -2.17 1.98
CA GLN A 252 28.26 -0.89 1.87
C GLN A 252 27.26 0.22 1.58
N MET A 253 27.03 1.11 2.56
CA MET A 253 26.09 2.20 2.43
C MET A 253 26.69 3.37 1.66
N GLY A 254 25.85 4.09 0.90
CA GLY A 254 26.21 5.25 0.10
C GLY A 254 25.46 6.51 0.55
N ALA A 255 24.88 7.24 -0.40
CA ALA A 255 24.19 8.50 -0.14
C ALA A 255 23.00 8.31 0.82
N ARG A 256 22.86 9.26 1.72
CA ARG A 256 21.74 9.37 2.65
C ARG A 256 21.61 10.80 3.19
N SER A 257 20.39 11.30 3.28
CA SER A 257 20.05 12.54 3.98
C SER A 257 18.97 12.28 5.02
N ASN A 258 19.01 12.95 6.17
CA ASN A 258 17.91 12.93 7.13
C ASN A 258 16.80 13.91 6.71
N HIS A 259 15.59 13.76 7.31
CA HIS A 259 14.52 14.74 7.15
C HIS A 259 14.82 16.01 7.93
N THR A 260 14.16 17.11 7.56
CA THR A 260 14.29 18.40 8.21
C THR A 260 13.95 18.31 9.70
N TYR A 261 12.86 17.61 10.05
CA TYR A 261 12.51 17.33 11.45
C TYR A 261 12.36 15.81 11.67
N TYR A 262 12.45 15.38 12.93
CA TYR A 262 12.36 13.96 13.27
C TYR A 262 10.93 13.44 13.11
N ILE A 263 10.78 12.40 12.32
CA ILE A 263 9.53 11.70 12.09
C ILE A 263 9.53 10.43 12.96
N SER A 264 8.72 10.40 14.01
CA SER A 264 8.77 9.39 15.09
C SER A 264 8.55 7.94 14.68
N ARG A 265 7.98 7.67 13.50
CA ARG A 265 7.83 6.31 12.96
C ARG A 265 9.12 5.73 12.37
N TYR A 266 10.16 6.53 12.25
CA TYR A 266 11.49 6.08 11.77
C TYR A 266 12.43 5.87 12.94
N PRO A 267 13.45 4.99 12.78
CA PRO A 267 14.50 4.86 13.77
C PRO A 267 15.26 6.19 13.92
N LEU A 268 15.45 6.63 15.14
CA LEU A 268 16.11 7.90 15.42
C LEU A 268 17.52 7.93 14.82
N GLY A 269 17.79 8.94 13.99
CA GLY A 269 19.08 9.12 13.30
C GLY A 269 19.32 8.20 12.10
N LEU A 270 18.35 7.36 11.70
CA LEU A 270 18.46 6.39 10.61
C LEU A 270 17.34 6.49 9.57
N ASP A 271 16.73 7.64 9.44
CA ASP A 271 15.83 7.96 8.33
C ASP A 271 16.64 8.28 7.07
N ALA A 272 16.01 8.12 5.91
CA ALA A 272 16.62 8.40 4.61
C ALA A 272 15.59 9.08 3.70
N THR A 273 15.71 10.40 3.55
CA THR A 273 14.85 11.19 2.70
C THR A 273 15.30 11.13 1.24
N VAL A 274 14.31 11.23 0.36
CA VAL A 274 14.52 11.34 -1.10
C VAL A 274 13.65 12.46 -1.63
N SER A 275 14.24 13.33 -2.46
CA SER A 275 13.54 14.45 -3.10
C SER A 275 14.17 14.76 -4.44
N LYS A 276 13.39 15.32 -5.37
CA LYS A 276 13.88 15.93 -6.60
C LYS A 276 13.47 17.39 -6.62
N SER A 277 14.41 18.27 -6.95
CA SER A 277 14.15 19.68 -7.17
C SER A 277 13.77 19.93 -8.62
N ALA A 278 12.89 20.90 -8.87
CA ALA A 278 12.49 21.29 -10.24
C ALA A 278 13.67 21.78 -11.09
N GLY A 279 14.69 22.38 -10.47
CA GLY A 279 15.90 22.89 -11.13
C GLY A 279 17.05 21.86 -11.28
N GLY A 280 16.77 20.57 -11.05
CA GLY A 280 17.80 19.54 -10.98
C GLY A 280 18.43 19.42 -9.59
N GLY A 281 19.06 18.32 -9.29
CA GLY A 281 19.56 17.98 -7.95
C GLY A 281 18.46 17.38 -7.08
N GLY A 282 18.76 17.21 -5.79
CA GLY A 282 17.85 16.60 -4.82
C GLY A 282 18.59 15.64 -3.89
N GLN A 283 17.81 14.91 -3.10
CA GLN A 283 18.30 13.93 -2.14
C GLN A 283 18.02 12.54 -2.63
N THR A 284 18.97 11.64 -2.44
CA THR A 284 18.86 10.23 -2.84
C THR A 284 19.32 9.30 -1.74
N MET A 285 19.07 8.01 -1.93
CA MET A 285 19.55 6.94 -1.07
C MET A 285 20.21 5.88 -1.94
N SER A 286 21.36 5.39 -1.52
CA SER A 286 22.10 4.36 -2.25
C SER A 286 22.86 3.42 -1.33
N PHE A 287 23.17 2.23 -1.86
CA PHE A 287 24.07 1.24 -1.25
C PHE A 287 24.67 0.35 -2.34
N THR A 288 25.72 -0.36 -2.03
CA THR A 288 26.40 -1.28 -2.96
C THR A 288 26.37 -2.69 -2.40
N ASN A 289 26.14 -3.67 -3.26
CA ASN A 289 26.35 -5.06 -2.90
C ASN A 289 27.87 -5.35 -2.89
N ASP A 290 28.47 -5.27 -1.74
CA ASP A 290 29.89 -5.59 -1.49
C ASP A 290 30.13 -7.05 -1.11
N MET A 291 29.10 -7.89 -1.21
CA MET A 291 29.21 -9.33 -1.01
C MET A 291 29.80 -10.02 -2.26
N LYS A 292 30.32 -11.23 -2.09
CA LYS A 292 30.86 -12.04 -3.18
C LYS A 292 29.79 -12.66 -4.07
N THR A 293 28.52 -12.66 -3.61
CA THR A 293 27.37 -13.24 -4.30
C THR A 293 26.30 -12.18 -4.55
N SER A 294 25.42 -12.46 -5.48
CA SER A 294 24.25 -11.58 -5.74
C SER A 294 23.33 -11.53 -4.54
N ILE A 295 22.69 -10.39 -4.34
CA ILE A 295 21.61 -10.18 -3.38
C ILE A 295 20.31 -9.86 -4.12
N VAL A 296 19.18 -10.08 -3.44
CA VAL A 296 17.85 -9.74 -3.94
C VAL A 296 17.13 -8.88 -2.93
N ILE A 297 16.52 -7.82 -3.43
CA ILE A 297 15.64 -6.96 -2.65
C ILE A 297 14.22 -7.51 -2.78
N ARG A 298 13.58 -7.85 -1.65
CA ARG A 298 12.17 -8.21 -1.61
C ARG A 298 11.40 -7.16 -0.85
N SER A 299 10.18 -6.90 -1.30
CA SER A 299 9.28 -5.97 -0.64
C SER A 299 7.93 -6.61 -0.30
N PHE A 300 7.31 -6.12 0.76
CA PHE A 300 5.99 -6.54 1.20
C PHE A 300 5.18 -5.31 1.55
N ARG A 301 3.95 -5.30 1.11
CA ARG A 301 2.99 -4.20 1.28
C ARG A 301 1.71 -4.78 1.84
N TYR A 302 1.23 -4.23 2.92
CA TYR A 302 0.00 -4.72 3.55
C TYR A 302 -0.63 -3.65 4.43
N ARG A 303 -1.90 -3.88 4.77
CA ARG A 303 -2.60 -3.11 5.80
C ARG A 303 -2.77 -3.99 7.03
N ALA A 304 -2.60 -3.40 8.21
CA ALA A 304 -2.86 -4.05 9.48
C ALA A 304 -3.12 -3.00 10.55
N ALA A 305 -4.10 -3.27 11.44
CA ALA A 305 -4.49 -2.38 12.54
C ALA A 305 -4.74 -0.92 12.10
N GLY A 306 -5.47 -0.73 11.01
CA GLY A 306 -5.80 0.59 10.44
C GLY A 306 -4.63 1.37 9.83
N LYS A 307 -3.46 0.75 9.69
CA LYS A 307 -2.23 1.38 9.17
C LYS A 307 -1.77 0.68 7.91
N GLY A 308 -1.14 1.45 7.00
CA GLY A 308 -0.34 0.93 5.92
C GLY A 308 1.04 0.50 6.43
N TRP A 309 1.58 -0.54 5.82
CA TRP A 309 2.90 -1.06 6.12
C TRP A 309 3.69 -1.27 4.84
N VAL A 310 4.97 -0.98 4.90
CA VAL A 310 5.97 -1.38 3.92
C VAL A 310 7.10 -2.09 4.65
N ARG A 311 7.53 -3.23 4.10
CA ARG A 311 8.67 -4.00 4.60
C ARG A 311 9.59 -4.30 3.43
N TYR A 312 10.90 -4.14 3.66
CA TYR A 312 11.93 -4.63 2.75
C TYR A 312 12.77 -5.70 3.43
N GLU A 313 13.24 -6.63 2.63
CA GLU A 313 14.15 -7.69 3.01
C GLU A 313 15.27 -7.78 1.97
N ILE A 314 16.50 -7.92 2.45
CA ILE A 314 17.66 -8.24 1.63
C ILE A 314 17.93 -9.72 1.76
N TRP A 315 17.91 -10.44 0.66
CA TRP A 315 18.18 -11.86 0.59
C TRP A 315 19.51 -12.11 -0.10
N GLY A 316 20.31 -13.07 0.38
CA GLY A 316 21.61 -13.43 -0.18
C GLY A 316 22.18 -14.67 0.50
N ILE A 317 23.34 -15.13 0.02
CA ILE A 317 24.09 -16.21 0.69
C ILE A 317 24.87 -15.57 1.85
N PRO A 318 24.64 -15.99 3.11
CA PRO A 318 25.35 -15.44 4.24
C PRO A 318 26.88 -15.64 4.11
N ASP A 319 27.63 -14.59 4.33
CA ASP A 319 29.10 -14.63 4.36
C ASP A 319 29.66 -14.55 5.80
N GLY A 320 28.77 -14.71 6.80
CA GLY A 320 29.12 -14.66 8.22
C GLY A 320 29.33 -13.25 8.77
N ARG A 321 29.04 -12.18 7.99
CA ARG A 321 29.14 -10.80 8.48
C ARG A 321 28.16 -10.54 9.62
N GLN A 322 28.61 -9.75 10.59
CA GLN A 322 27.85 -9.36 11.76
C GLN A 322 27.71 -7.83 11.80
N VAL A 323 26.49 -7.36 12.04
CA VAL A 323 26.16 -5.93 12.10
C VAL A 323 25.82 -5.54 13.51
N SER A 324 26.49 -4.52 14.03
CA SER A 324 26.16 -3.89 15.30
C SER A 324 25.83 -2.41 15.08
N LEU A 325 24.84 -1.93 15.81
CA LEU A 325 24.39 -0.54 15.82
C LEU A 325 24.43 -0.01 17.24
N SER A 326 25.02 1.17 17.44
CA SER A 326 24.90 1.85 18.72
C SER A 326 23.47 2.33 18.93
N ARG A 327 23.12 2.63 20.18
CA ARG A 327 21.98 3.51 20.44
C ARG A 327 22.27 4.89 19.83
N ALA A 328 21.23 5.62 19.45
CA ALA A 328 21.40 7.00 19.02
C ALA A 328 21.85 7.85 20.21
N SER A 329 22.97 8.54 20.08
CA SER A 329 23.30 9.64 20.97
C SER A 329 22.50 10.87 20.56
N VAL A 330 22.06 11.66 21.55
CA VAL A 330 21.29 12.87 21.32
C VAL A 330 22.02 14.03 22.01
N SER A 331 22.17 15.13 21.27
CA SER A 331 22.71 16.40 21.77
C SER A 331 21.88 17.57 21.24
N ASN A 332 22.11 18.76 21.78
CA ASN A 332 21.44 19.99 21.37
C ASN A 332 19.90 19.88 21.37
N LEU A 333 19.33 19.13 22.35
CA LEU A 333 17.89 18.90 22.44
C LEU A 333 17.16 20.22 22.76
N ARG A 334 16.22 20.57 21.89
CA ARG A 334 15.28 21.68 22.04
C ARG A 334 13.86 21.12 22.03
N LYS A 335 13.11 21.38 23.08
CA LYS A 335 11.73 20.89 23.21
C LYS A 335 10.79 21.69 22.33
N ALA A 336 9.97 21.00 21.56
CA ALA A 336 8.91 21.59 20.75
C ALA A 336 7.71 21.95 21.64
N THR A 337 7.03 23.01 21.27
CA THR A 337 5.75 23.44 21.85
C THR A 337 4.64 23.32 20.82
N THR A 338 3.38 23.46 21.25
CA THR A 338 2.24 23.55 20.35
C THR A 338 1.53 24.86 20.58
N ASN A 339 1.40 25.65 19.51
CA ASN A 339 0.75 26.94 19.53
C ASN A 339 -0.69 26.83 19.03
N THR A 340 -1.61 27.59 19.62
CA THR A 340 -2.98 27.69 19.14
C THR A 340 -3.15 29.06 18.42
N VAL A 341 -3.72 29.01 17.21
CA VAL A 341 -3.95 30.18 16.36
C VAL A 341 -5.43 30.25 16.00
N VAL A 342 -6.04 31.39 16.12
CA VAL A 342 -7.41 31.65 15.68
C VAL A 342 -7.40 31.90 14.18
N VAL A 343 -8.26 31.20 13.42
CA VAL A 343 -8.37 31.32 11.96
C VAL A 343 -9.85 31.51 11.56
N SER A 344 -10.07 32.24 10.48
CA SER A 344 -11.41 32.42 9.89
C SER A 344 -11.84 31.32 8.93
N THR A 345 -10.92 30.41 8.60
CA THR A 345 -11.15 29.30 7.63
C THR A 345 -11.89 28.10 8.25
N LEU A 346 -11.99 28.05 9.57
CA LEU A 346 -12.69 26.99 10.29
C LEU A 346 -14.02 27.50 10.88
N PRO A 347 -15.04 26.63 10.98
CA PRO A 347 -16.25 26.97 11.73
C PRO A 347 -15.92 27.37 13.16
N ARG A 348 -16.66 28.34 13.72
CA ARG A 348 -16.45 28.85 15.09
C ARG A 348 -16.38 27.71 16.11
N GLY A 349 -15.31 27.68 16.89
CA GLY A 349 -15.04 26.68 17.91
C GLY A 349 -14.50 25.33 17.38
N ALA A 350 -14.46 25.13 16.06
CA ALA A 350 -13.80 23.94 15.49
C ALA A 350 -12.30 23.99 15.76
N ARG A 351 -11.69 22.82 15.95
CA ARG A 351 -10.25 22.68 16.22
C ARG A 351 -9.63 21.69 15.26
N GLN A 352 -8.52 22.07 14.64
CA GLN A 352 -7.76 21.21 13.73
C GLN A 352 -6.28 21.34 14.05
N GLN A 353 -5.60 20.19 14.26
CA GLN A 353 -4.14 20.20 14.37
C GLN A 353 -3.53 20.09 12.96
N THR A 354 -2.85 21.16 12.54
CA THR A 354 -2.22 21.26 11.21
C THR A 354 -0.76 20.87 11.26
N GLU A 355 -0.02 21.18 12.35
CA GLU A 355 1.36 20.78 12.57
C GLU A 355 1.51 19.98 13.85
N PHE A 356 2.34 18.92 13.79
CA PHE A 356 2.65 18.06 14.93
C PHE A 356 4.04 18.40 15.48
N PRO A 357 4.19 18.60 16.79
CA PRO A 357 5.46 19.03 17.37
C PRO A 357 6.53 17.94 17.24
N SER A 358 7.74 18.33 16.87
CA SER A 358 8.93 17.48 16.86
C SER A 358 10.11 18.24 17.45
N ASN A 359 10.76 17.63 18.43
CA ASN A 359 11.93 18.24 19.07
C ASN A 359 13.08 18.45 18.09
N GLY A 360 13.73 19.61 18.19
CA GLY A 360 15.01 19.85 17.53
C GLY A 360 16.13 19.12 18.26
N MET A 361 17.04 18.48 17.54
CA MET A 361 18.15 17.74 18.13
C MET A 361 19.20 17.34 17.10
N ASP A 362 20.41 17.12 17.55
CA ASP A 362 21.43 16.43 16.79
C ASP A 362 21.53 14.97 17.27
N THR A 363 21.69 14.05 16.33
CA THR A 363 21.83 12.63 16.65
C THR A 363 23.02 12.01 15.95
N SER A 364 23.60 10.99 16.57
CA SER A 364 24.66 10.18 15.99
C SER A 364 24.44 8.70 16.27
N VAL A 365 24.51 7.86 15.23
CA VAL A 365 24.44 6.40 15.31
C VAL A 365 25.66 5.82 14.65
N THR A 366 26.43 4.97 15.37
CA THR A 366 27.56 4.25 14.81
C THR A 366 27.11 2.85 14.41
N ARG A 367 27.42 2.47 13.16
CA ARG A 367 27.32 1.10 12.67
C ARG A 367 28.70 0.50 12.49
N VAL A 368 28.88 -0.73 12.93
CA VAL A 368 30.06 -1.53 12.65
C VAL A 368 29.66 -2.84 12.03
N VAL A 369 30.23 -3.17 10.88
CA VAL A 369 30.08 -4.46 10.21
C VAL A 369 31.40 -5.19 10.31
N ARG A 370 31.36 -6.42 10.79
CA ARG A 370 32.54 -7.30 10.90
C ARG A 370 32.37 -8.50 10.00
N SER A 371 33.46 -9.00 9.44
CA SER A 371 33.50 -10.28 8.74
C SER A 371 33.31 -11.44 9.70
N ALA A 372 33.16 -12.66 9.18
CA ALA A 372 33.17 -13.90 9.97
C ALA A 372 34.45 -14.07 10.80
N SER A 373 35.60 -13.54 10.35
CA SER A 373 36.86 -13.54 11.07
C SER A 373 37.00 -12.42 12.12
N GLY A 374 35.98 -11.55 12.27
CA GLY A 374 35.98 -10.42 13.20
C GLY A 374 36.59 -9.12 12.66
N SER A 375 37.22 -9.13 11.48
CA SER A 375 37.77 -7.93 10.84
C SER A 375 36.68 -6.93 10.51
N VAL A 376 36.95 -5.64 10.69
CA VAL A 376 36.00 -4.56 10.38
C VAL A 376 35.90 -4.40 8.87
N LEU A 377 34.72 -4.65 8.32
CA LEU A 377 34.39 -4.39 6.91
C LEU A 377 33.91 -2.95 6.71
N HIS A 378 33.03 -2.47 7.60
CA HIS A 378 32.51 -1.11 7.56
C HIS A 378 32.44 -0.52 8.96
N ARG A 379 32.69 0.78 9.05
CA ARG A 379 32.43 1.60 10.24
C ARG A 379 31.85 2.91 9.77
N ASP A 380 30.56 3.08 9.96
CA ASP A 380 29.82 4.25 9.53
C ASP A 380 29.30 5.04 10.74
N VAL A 381 29.28 6.35 10.63
CA VAL A 381 28.67 7.24 11.60
C VAL A 381 27.59 8.06 10.92
N TYR A 382 26.34 7.77 11.22
CA TYR A 382 25.17 8.50 10.72
C TYR A 382 24.88 9.67 11.63
N ARG A 383 25.16 10.89 11.16
CA ARG A 383 24.80 12.12 11.84
C ARG A 383 23.52 12.68 11.24
N SER A 384 22.63 13.21 12.08
CA SER A 384 21.41 13.85 11.66
C SER A 384 21.17 15.11 12.48
N HIS A 385 20.84 16.18 11.81
CA HIS A 385 20.38 17.42 12.43
C HIS A 385 18.88 17.55 12.18
N TYR A 386 18.09 17.51 13.25
CA TYR A 386 16.65 17.74 13.18
C TYR A 386 16.30 19.13 13.70
N VAL A 387 15.67 19.91 12.85
CA VAL A 387 15.21 21.25 13.21
C VAL A 387 14.08 21.17 14.23
N LEU A 388 14.01 22.13 15.15
CA LEU A 388 12.87 22.29 16.04
C LEU A 388 11.63 22.57 15.23
N TRP A 389 10.58 21.75 15.40
CA TRP A 389 9.31 21.88 14.70
C TRP A 389 8.17 22.01 15.69
N ASN A 390 7.59 23.19 15.81
CA ASN A 390 6.50 23.43 16.74
C ASN A 390 5.17 22.95 16.14
N GLY A 391 4.33 22.43 17.02
CA GLY A 391 2.96 22.06 16.65
C GLY A 391 2.09 23.31 16.46
N ARG A 392 1.04 23.18 15.63
CA ARG A 392 0.04 24.21 15.39
C ARG A 392 -1.36 23.62 15.48
N ILE A 393 -2.20 24.21 16.31
CA ILE A 393 -3.63 23.96 16.38
C ILE A 393 -4.36 25.20 15.88
N GLU A 394 -5.21 25.03 14.89
CA GLU A 394 -6.10 26.09 14.39
C GLU A 394 -7.46 25.98 15.05
N VAL A 395 -8.02 27.12 15.44
CA VAL A 395 -9.34 27.24 16.09
C VAL A 395 -10.15 28.24 15.31
N GLY A 396 -11.37 27.88 14.92
CA GLY A 396 -12.31 28.79 14.27
C GLY A 396 -12.75 29.90 15.22
N GLY A 397 -12.60 31.16 14.78
CA GLY A 397 -12.99 32.37 15.50
C GLY A 397 -14.43 32.81 15.25
#